data_69c4f5a0c1c534cc61b4a5b53ee280e4
#
_entry.id   69c4f5a0c1c534cc61b4a5b53ee280e4
#
_cell.length_a   1.000
_cell.length_b   1.000
_cell.length_c   1.000
_cell.angle_alpha   90.00
_cell.angle_beta   90.00
_cell.angle_gamma   90.00
#
_symmetry.space_group_name_H-M   'P 1'
#
loop_
_entity.id
_entity.type
_entity.pdbx_description
1 polymer ?
#
loop_
_entity_poly.entity_id
_entity_poly.type
_entity_poly.pdbx_seq_one_letter_code
_entity_poly.pdbx_strand_id
1 'polypeptide(L)'
;DYVNETNKIFGSEINSYIKPESRYDEVDINDLSSYTSAEASGKKCNLVKYVELGSNLDFLSDGIEIVDTPGLDDPVIQREEITKEYISACDMMLHLMNVSQSATLKDVEFIIDALLYQNISKLLVVITRADTVSKEQLDEVIKYTKSSIERQLKAQNKDSQLDYILKTIKFIPISGKMALLHRTGREQEALDAGFTIEDTGILEIENYLNETLFGSNSQKGEL
;
A
#
# COMPACT_ATOMS: atom_id res chain seq x y z
N ASP A 1 -26.14 2.13 -6.18
CA ASP A 1 -25.41 2.91 -7.17
C ASP A 1 -24.86 4.16 -6.50
N TYR A 2 -23.54 4.26 -6.40
CA TYR A 2 -22.75 5.30 -5.72
C TYR A 2 -23.17 6.74 -6.15
N VAL A 3 -23.37 6.99 -7.45
CA VAL A 3 -23.77 8.29 -7.99
C VAL A 3 -25.16 8.67 -7.49
N ASN A 4 -26.10 7.73 -7.47
CA ASN A 4 -27.45 7.97 -7.00
C ASN A 4 -27.50 8.22 -5.51
N GLU A 5 -26.69 7.52 -4.70
CA GLU A 5 -26.54 7.75 -3.26
C GLU A 5 -25.99 9.15 -3.01
N THR A 6 -24.91 9.53 -3.71
CA THR A 6 -24.29 10.86 -3.57
C THR A 6 -25.27 11.97 -3.94
N ASN A 7 -25.98 11.85 -5.08
CA ASN A 7 -27.01 12.79 -5.47
C ASN A 7 -28.13 12.90 -4.47
N LYS A 8 -28.55 11.81 -3.86
CA LYS A 8 -29.60 11.79 -2.84
C LYS A 8 -29.18 12.52 -1.56
N ILE A 9 -27.90 12.39 -1.16
CA ILE A 9 -27.37 13.00 0.08
C ILE A 9 -27.15 14.50 -0.12
N PHE A 10 -26.50 14.89 -1.21
CA PHE A 10 -26.07 16.27 -1.44
C PHE A 10 -27.09 17.10 -2.23
N GLY A 11 -28.00 16.47 -2.97
CA GLY A 11 -29.04 17.18 -3.75
C GLY A 11 -28.45 18.25 -4.65
N SER A 12 -29.00 19.47 -4.60
CA SER A 12 -28.53 20.61 -5.37
C SER A 12 -27.16 21.15 -4.91
N GLU A 13 -26.72 20.86 -3.69
CA GLU A 13 -25.42 21.28 -3.18
C GLU A 13 -24.26 20.61 -3.90
N ILE A 14 -24.49 19.46 -4.54
CA ILE A 14 -23.45 18.74 -5.29
C ILE A 14 -22.77 19.64 -6.34
N ASN A 15 -23.52 20.55 -6.97
CA ASN A 15 -23.01 21.49 -7.96
C ASN A 15 -22.00 22.51 -7.38
N SER A 16 -22.00 22.71 -6.06
CA SER A 16 -21.01 23.57 -5.40
C SER A 16 -19.65 22.88 -5.24
N TYR A 17 -19.64 21.54 -5.23
CA TYR A 17 -18.44 20.71 -5.09
C TYR A 17 -17.85 20.31 -6.45
N ILE A 18 -18.71 20.02 -7.45
CA ILE A 18 -18.27 19.62 -8.78
C ILE A 18 -17.91 20.88 -9.58
N LYS A 19 -16.62 21.19 -9.66
CA LYS A 19 -16.07 22.30 -10.44
C LYS A 19 -14.92 21.82 -11.31
N PRO A 20 -14.60 22.55 -12.42
CA PRO A 20 -13.45 22.22 -13.28
C PRO A 20 -12.11 22.23 -12.53
N GLU A 21 -12.01 23.08 -11.50
CA GLU A 21 -10.80 23.21 -10.70
C GLU A 21 -10.98 22.51 -9.35
N SER A 22 -9.94 21.80 -8.90
CA SER A 22 -9.91 21.19 -7.57
C SER A 22 -9.97 22.29 -6.51
N ARG A 23 -10.79 22.08 -5.49
CA ARG A 23 -10.87 22.93 -4.31
C ARG A 23 -10.10 22.25 -3.18
N TYR A 24 -9.30 23.02 -2.47
CA TYR A 24 -8.57 22.59 -1.27
C TYR A 24 -9.23 23.22 -0.05
N ASP A 25 -9.55 22.40 0.93
CA ASP A 25 -10.04 22.83 2.23
C ASP A 25 -9.09 22.28 3.30
N GLU A 26 -8.61 23.13 4.21
CA GLU A 26 -7.89 22.69 5.40
C GLU A 26 -8.89 22.22 6.45
N VAL A 27 -8.66 21.05 7.02
CA VAL A 27 -9.53 20.45 8.03
C VAL A 27 -8.70 20.00 9.23
N ASP A 28 -9.30 20.06 10.42
CA ASP A 28 -8.68 19.53 11.63
C ASP A 28 -8.54 18.00 11.52
N ILE A 29 -7.41 17.47 12.02
CA ILE A 29 -7.16 16.02 11.98
C ILE A 29 -8.24 15.21 12.72
N ASN A 30 -8.86 15.80 13.75
CA ASN A 30 -9.96 15.16 14.47
C ASN A 30 -11.23 15.01 13.62
N ASP A 31 -11.38 15.86 12.60
CA ASP A 31 -12.52 15.82 11.68
C ASP A 31 -12.24 14.97 10.43
N LEU A 32 -11.01 14.47 10.27
CA LEU A 32 -10.54 13.73 9.09
C LEU A 32 -11.46 12.56 8.75
N SER A 33 -11.90 11.79 9.74
CA SER A 33 -12.78 10.64 9.55
C SER A 33 -14.09 11.00 8.84
N SER A 34 -14.61 12.22 9.01
CA SER A 34 -15.83 12.68 8.33
C SER A 34 -15.66 12.85 6.83
N TYR A 35 -14.41 13.03 6.36
CA TYR A 35 -14.05 13.21 4.95
C TYR A 35 -13.53 11.93 4.30
N THR A 36 -13.01 10.98 5.07
CA THR A 36 -12.36 9.77 4.54
C THR A 36 -13.18 8.49 4.77
N SER A 37 -14.02 8.44 5.83
CA SER A 37 -14.76 7.22 6.14
C SER A 37 -16.07 7.12 5.36
N ALA A 38 -16.28 5.98 4.70
CA ALA A 38 -17.55 5.63 4.08
C ALA A 38 -18.67 5.36 5.08
N GLU A 39 -18.35 5.18 6.36
CA GLU A 39 -19.32 4.98 7.45
C GLU A 39 -19.81 6.31 8.04
N ALA A 40 -19.11 7.42 7.77
CA ALA A 40 -19.50 8.72 8.25
C ALA A 40 -20.86 9.15 7.67
N SER A 41 -21.75 9.66 8.52
CA SER A 41 -23.14 9.98 8.18
C SER A 41 -23.29 10.96 7.01
N GLY A 42 -22.32 11.86 6.83
CA GLY A 42 -22.35 12.88 5.77
C GLY A 42 -21.82 12.41 4.43
N LYS A 43 -21.22 11.21 4.34
CA LYS A 43 -20.66 10.65 3.09
C LYS A 43 -19.79 11.63 2.29
N LYS A 44 -19.11 12.56 2.95
CA LYS A 44 -18.25 13.56 2.31
C LYS A 44 -17.09 12.89 1.54
N CYS A 45 -16.67 11.69 1.96
CA CYS A 45 -15.67 10.88 1.27
C CYS A 45 -16.00 10.65 -0.22
N ASN A 46 -17.28 10.71 -0.60
CA ASN A 46 -17.72 10.58 -1.99
C ASN A 46 -17.32 11.77 -2.87
N LEU A 47 -16.98 12.91 -2.29
CA LEU A 47 -16.61 14.15 -2.97
C LEU A 47 -15.13 14.49 -2.82
N VAL A 48 -14.40 13.72 -2.02
CA VAL A 48 -12.97 13.93 -1.77
C VAL A 48 -12.15 13.11 -2.77
N LYS A 49 -11.28 13.77 -3.52
CA LYS A 49 -10.38 13.12 -4.46
C LYS A 49 -9.19 12.50 -3.71
N TYR A 50 -8.57 13.25 -2.82
CA TYR A 50 -7.47 12.79 -1.96
C TYR A 50 -7.39 13.66 -0.71
N VAL A 51 -6.69 13.17 0.29
CA VAL A 51 -6.36 13.89 1.53
C VAL A 51 -4.85 13.89 1.69
N GLU A 52 -4.30 15.03 2.03
CA GLU A 52 -2.87 15.24 2.28
C GLU A 52 -2.65 15.51 3.77
N LEU A 53 -1.77 14.72 4.38
CA LEU A 53 -1.43 14.81 5.80
C LEU A 53 0.04 15.20 5.93
N GLY A 54 0.30 16.38 6.46
CA GLY A 54 1.65 16.80 6.85
C GLY A 54 2.12 16.07 8.10
N SER A 55 3.37 15.61 8.11
CA SER A 55 4.01 14.98 9.27
C SER A 55 5.41 15.50 9.46
N ASN A 56 5.83 15.66 10.73
CA ASN A 56 7.18 16.07 11.11
C ASN A 56 8.14 14.87 11.30
N LEU A 57 7.88 13.74 10.65
CA LEU A 57 8.78 12.60 10.66
C LEU A 57 10.03 12.91 9.84
N ASP A 58 11.21 12.68 10.41
CA ASP A 58 12.50 12.90 9.73
C ASP A 58 12.58 12.14 8.39
N PHE A 59 11.98 10.96 8.33
CA PHE A 59 11.86 10.14 7.12
C PHE A 59 11.15 10.86 5.97
N LEU A 60 10.19 11.75 6.26
CA LEU A 60 9.42 12.50 5.26
C LEU A 60 9.99 13.89 4.95
N SER A 61 11.10 14.28 5.61
CA SER A 61 11.61 15.66 5.58
C SER A 61 12.12 16.12 4.22
N ASP A 62 12.50 15.20 3.33
CA ASP A 62 13.13 15.52 2.05
C ASP A 62 12.20 15.41 0.84
N GLY A 63 10.91 15.63 1.07
CA GLY A 63 9.89 15.56 0.02
C GLY A 63 9.45 14.12 -0.30
N ILE A 64 9.67 13.18 0.63
CA ILE A 64 9.13 11.83 0.51
C ILE A 64 7.64 11.87 0.81
N GLU A 65 6.85 11.34 -0.09
CA GLU A 65 5.42 11.19 0.03
C GLU A 65 5.06 9.70 0.10
N ILE A 66 4.25 9.32 1.09
CA ILE A 66 3.67 7.98 1.17
C ILE A 66 2.22 8.08 0.75
N VAL A 67 1.87 7.41 -0.34
CA VAL A 67 0.52 7.41 -0.89
C VAL A 67 -0.18 6.10 -0.54
N ASP A 68 -1.28 6.18 0.23
CA ASP A 68 -2.20 5.06 0.44
C ASP A 68 -3.27 5.10 -0.64
N THR A 69 -3.40 4.02 -1.39
CA THR A 69 -4.31 3.93 -2.53
C THR A 69 -5.48 2.98 -2.24
N PRO A 70 -6.65 3.18 -2.87
CA PRO A 70 -7.72 2.20 -2.85
C PRO A 70 -7.23 0.81 -3.29
N GLY A 71 -7.80 -0.24 -2.71
CA GLY A 71 -7.43 -1.63 -3.03
C GLY A 71 -7.77 -2.02 -4.48
N LEU A 72 -7.07 -3.03 -5.00
CA LEU A 72 -7.28 -3.56 -6.36
C LEU A 72 -8.68 -4.17 -6.57
N ASP A 73 -9.37 -4.50 -5.50
CA ASP A 73 -10.73 -5.05 -5.51
C ASP A 73 -11.79 -4.02 -5.11
N ASP A 74 -11.46 -2.71 -5.18
CA ASP A 74 -12.45 -1.67 -4.89
C ASP A 74 -13.59 -1.75 -5.93
N PRO A 75 -14.84 -1.84 -5.50
CA PRO A 75 -15.99 -1.95 -6.41
C PRO A 75 -16.24 -0.68 -7.24
N VAL A 76 -15.52 0.40 -6.94
CA VAL A 76 -15.62 1.68 -7.64
C VAL A 76 -14.50 1.80 -8.66
N ILE A 77 -14.81 1.57 -9.94
CA ILE A 77 -13.85 1.58 -11.06
C ILE A 77 -12.97 2.83 -11.08
N GLN A 78 -13.55 4.00 -10.78
CA GLN A 78 -12.82 5.28 -10.77
C GLN A 78 -11.68 5.30 -9.73
N ARG A 79 -11.78 4.52 -8.66
CA ARG A 79 -10.73 4.41 -7.64
C ARG A 79 -9.56 3.56 -8.13
N GLU A 80 -9.83 2.54 -8.93
CA GLU A 80 -8.78 1.75 -9.58
C GLU A 80 -7.99 2.60 -10.59
N GLU A 81 -8.65 3.47 -11.35
CA GLU A 81 -8.01 4.39 -12.29
C GLU A 81 -7.07 5.37 -11.56
N ILE A 82 -7.52 5.93 -10.43
CA ILE A 82 -6.69 6.82 -9.57
C ILE A 82 -5.43 6.07 -9.10
N THR A 83 -5.57 4.83 -8.66
CA THR A 83 -4.43 4.00 -8.24
C THR A 83 -3.41 3.85 -9.37
N LYS A 84 -3.86 3.60 -10.61
CA LYS A 84 -2.98 3.49 -11.78
C LYS A 84 -2.26 4.80 -12.13
N GLU A 85 -2.93 5.94 -11.97
CA GLU A 85 -2.30 7.26 -12.16
C GLU A 85 -1.14 7.47 -11.18
N TYR A 86 -1.35 7.16 -9.90
CA TYR A 86 -0.31 7.29 -8.87
C TYR A 86 0.86 6.33 -9.10
N ILE A 87 0.59 5.07 -9.49
CA ILE A 87 1.65 4.08 -9.74
C ILE A 87 2.62 4.57 -10.81
N SER A 88 2.13 5.18 -11.88
CA SER A 88 2.99 5.67 -12.97
C SER A 88 3.90 6.84 -12.56
N ALA A 89 3.61 7.49 -11.42
CA ALA A 89 4.37 8.61 -10.87
C ALA A 89 5.24 8.22 -9.66
N CYS A 90 5.16 6.97 -9.20
CA CYS A 90 5.91 6.51 -8.03
C CYS A 90 7.30 5.99 -8.39
N ASP A 91 8.29 6.27 -7.55
CA ASP A 91 9.64 5.70 -7.65
C ASP A 91 9.71 4.29 -7.10
N MET A 92 8.88 4.00 -6.11
CA MET A 92 8.83 2.73 -5.40
C MET A 92 7.38 2.33 -5.09
N MET A 93 7.10 1.03 -5.14
CA MET A 93 5.80 0.48 -4.77
C MET A 93 5.93 -0.51 -3.60
N LEU A 94 5.00 -0.39 -2.65
CA LEU A 94 4.76 -1.37 -1.61
C LEU A 94 3.44 -2.09 -1.92
N HIS A 95 3.52 -3.38 -2.26
CA HIS A 95 2.34 -4.21 -2.50
C HIS A 95 2.05 -5.07 -1.27
N LEU A 96 0.88 -4.85 -0.65
CA LEU A 96 0.48 -5.55 0.58
C LEU A 96 -0.37 -6.77 0.22
N MET A 97 0.09 -7.96 0.60
CA MET A 97 -0.64 -9.22 0.44
C MET A 97 -0.99 -9.81 1.81
N ASN A 98 -2.23 -10.24 2.00
CA ASN A 98 -2.61 -10.99 3.19
C ASN A 98 -2.07 -12.44 3.07
N VAL A 99 -1.39 -12.93 4.10
CA VAL A 99 -0.79 -14.27 4.11
C VAL A 99 -1.80 -15.38 3.78
N SER A 100 -3.06 -15.24 4.18
CA SER A 100 -4.11 -16.24 3.92
C SER A 100 -4.74 -16.16 2.52
N GLN A 101 -4.46 -15.10 1.76
CA GLN A 101 -5.02 -14.86 0.42
C GLN A 101 -3.94 -14.37 -0.55
N SER A 102 -2.69 -14.71 -0.28
CA SER A 102 -1.55 -14.26 -1.08
C SER A 102 -1.52 -14.87 -2.48
N ALA A 103 -0.90 -14.13 -3.41
CA ALA A 103 -0.72 -14.53 -4.80
C ALA A 103 -2.02 -14.88 -5.54
N THR A 104 -3.07 -14.10 -5.32
CA THR A 104 -4.24 -14.15 -6.21
C THR A 104 -3.80 -13.83 -7.65
N LEU A 105 -4.62 -14.20 -8.62
CA LEU A 105 -4.32 -13.87 -10.01
C LEU A 105 -4.14 -12.35 -10.20
N LYS A 106 -4.97 -11.55 -9.53
CA LYS A 106 -4.89 -10.09 -9.56
C LYS A 106 -3.60 -9.55 -8.96
N ASP A 107 -3.14 -10.09 -7.81
CA ASP A 107 -1.85 -9.71 -7.22
C ASP A 107 -0.70 -9.95 -8.20
N VAL A 108 -0.68 -11.13 -8.81
CA VAL A 108 0.38 -11.53 -9.74
C VAL A 108 0.37 -10.68 -11.02
N GLU A 109 -0.79 -10.45 -11.60
CA GLU A 109 -0.97 -9.58 -12.77
C GLU A 109 -0.53 -8.15 -12.46
N PHE A 110 -0.93 -7.62 -11.30
CA PHE A 110 -0.56 -6.28 -10.87
C PHE A 110 0.94 -6.11 -10.65
N ILE A 111 1.62 -7.08 -10.01
CA ILE A 111 3.07 -7.10 -9.83
C ILE A 111 3.78 -7.08 -11.18
N ILE A 112 3.35 -7.92 -12.13
CA ILE A 112 3.93 -7.99 -13.47
C ILE A 112 3.71 -6.68 -14.22
N ASP A 113 2.49 -6.12 -14.17
CA ASP A 113 2.14 -4.87 -14.82
C ASP A 113 2.99 -3.71 -14.29
N ALA A 114 3.10 -3.57 -12.98
CA ALA A 114 3.88 -2.53 -12.34
C ALA A 114 5.35 -2.55 -12.79
N LEU A 115 5.98 -3.74 -12.81
CA LEU A 115 7.39 -3.87 -13.15
C LEU A 115 7.69 -3.80 -14.65
N LEU A 116 6.78 -4.24 -15.51
CA LEU A 116 7.02 -4.28 -16.95
C LEU A 116 6.47 -3.07 -17.71
N TYR A 117 5.43 -2.42 -17.20
CA TYR A 117 4.71 -1.40 -17.97
C TYR A 117 4.61 -0.05 -17.25
N GLN A 118 4.76 -0.01 -15.91
CA GLN A 118 4.63 1.22 -15.14
C GLN A 118 5.99 1.81 -14.72
N ASN A 119 7.11 1.26 -15.22
CA ASN A 119 8.49 1.68 -14.89
C ASN A 119 8.84 1.65 -13.39
N ILE A 120 8.14 0.87 -12.59
CA ILE A 120 8.49 0.70 -11.19
C ILE A 120 9.82 -0.05 -11.11
N SER A 121 10.84 0.63 -10.58
CA SER A 121 12.19 0.06 -10.48
C SER A 121 12.43 -0.71 -9.19
N LYS A 122 11.58 -0.48 -8.16
CA LYS A 122 11.71 -1.07 -6.83
C LYS A 122 10.33 -1.49 -6.33
N LEU A 123 10.19 -2.78 -6.01
CA LEU A 123 8.95 -3.35 -5.51
C LEU A 123 9.20 -4.13 -4.22
N LEU A 124 8.55 -3.69 -3.14
CA LEU A 124 8.48 -4.42 -1.89
C LEU A 124 7.12 -5.10 -1.79
N VAL A 125 7.10 -6.43 -1.74
CA VAL A 125 5.91 -7.21 -1.41
C VAL A 125 5.88 -7.47 0.09
N VAL A 126 4.94 -6.86 0.78
CA VAL A 126 4.74 -7.00 2.22
C VAL A 126 3.68 -8.05 2.48
N ILE A 127 4.07 -9.17 3.10
CA ILE A 127 3.13 -10.23 3.47
C ILE A 127 2.59 -9.93 4.85
N THR A 128 1.36 -9.43 4.92
CA THR A 128 0.72 -9.01 6.17
C THR A 128 0.16 -10.17 6.96
N ARG A 129 -0.07 -9.97 8.26
CA ARG A 129 -0.60 -10.97 9.21
C ARG A 129 0.31 -12.20 9.36
N ALA A 130 1.61 -12.01 9.27
CA ALA A 130 2.60 -13.08 9.39
C ALA A 130 2.52 -13.83 10.75
N ASP A 131 2.00 -13.17 11.79
CA ASP A 131 1.74 -13.74 13.11
C ASP A 131 0.66 -14.84 13.13
N THR A 132 -0.09 -15.01 12.06
CA THR A 132 -1.20 -15.99 12.01
C THR A 132 -0.80 -17.35 11.44
N VAL A 133 0.44 -17.49 10.98
CA VAL A 133 0.95 -18.71 10.33
C VAL A 133 2.36 -19.06 10.84
N SER A 134 2.81 -20.30 10.60
CA SER A 134 4.19 -20.68 10.94
C SER A 134 5.19 -20.16 9.91
N LYS A 135 6.48 -20.19 10.27
CA LYS A 135 7.57 -19.78 9.38
C LYS A 135 7.61 -20.63 8.11
N GLU A 136 7.38 -21.92 8.23
CA GLU A 136 7.35 -22.87 7.10
C GLU A 136 6.21 -22.51 6.14
N GLN A 137 5.04 -22.12 6.67
CA GLN A 137 3.91 -21.67 5.87
C GLN A 137 4.21 -20.33 5.16
N LEU A 138 4.91 -19.40 5.81
CA LEU A 138 5.39 -18.17 5.18
C LEU A 138 6.32 -18.44 4.00
N ASP A 139 7.28 -19.36 4.17
CA ASP A 139 8.21 -19.76 3.11
C ASP A 139 7.45 -20.40 1.93
N GLU A 140 6.43 -21.22 2.21
CA GLU A 140 5.56 -21.78 1.18
C GLU A 140 4.78 -20.71 0.42
N VAL A 141 4.23 -19.69 1.12
CA VAL A 141 3.53 -18.56 0.51
C VAL A 141 4.46 -17.79 -0.44
N ILE A 142 5.68 -17.47 -0.02
CA ILE A 142 6.66 -16.77 -0.86
C ILE A 142 7.01 -17.62 -2.09
N LYS A 143 7.28 -18.90 -1.90
CA LYS A 143 7.59 -19.83 -2.98
C LYS A 143 6.43 -19.96 -3.97
N TYR A 144 5.21 -20.06 -3.46
CA TYR A 144 4.01 -20.12 -4.30
C TYR A 144 3.81 -18.85 -5.10
N THR A 145 4.03 -17.67 -4.48
CA THR A 145 3.94 -16.36 -5.16
C THR A 145 4.94 -16.28 -6.31
N LYS A 146 6.21 -16.64 -6.08
CA LYS A 146 7.23 -16.69 -7.12
C LYS A 146 6.88 -17.64 -8.26
N SER A 147 6.37 -18.83 -7.94
CA SER A 147 5.94 -19.83 -8.95
C SER A 147 4.71 -19.34 -9.73
N SER A 148 3.83 -18.56 -9.11
CA SER A 148 2.67 -17.99 -9.78
C SER A 148 3.06 -16.87 -10.75
N ILE A 149 4.04 -16.04 -10.39
CA ILE A 149 4.64 -15.04 -11.29
C ILE A 149 5.27 -15.73 -12.50
N GLU A 150 6.09 -16.77 -12.28
CA GLU A 150 6.71 -17.55 -13.36
C GLU A 150 5.67 -18.14 -14.32
N ARG A 151 4.63 -18.78 -13.77
CA ARG A 151 3.54 -19.36 -14.57
C ARG A 151 2.80 -18.34 -15.41
N GLN A 152 2.52 -17.16 -14.84
CA GLN A 152 1.82 -16.08 -15.55
C GLN A 152 2.70 -15.47 -16.67
N LEU A 153 3.99 -15.28 -16.40
CA LEU A 153 4.94 -14.80 -17.41
C LEU A 153 5.07 -15.78 -18.58
N LYS A 154 5.16 -17.08 -18.31
CA LYS A 154 5.16 -18.13 -19.34
C LYS A 154 3.87 -18.11 -20.16
N ALA A 155 2.72 -17.98 -19.51
CA ALA A 155 1.43 -17.87 -20.22
C ALA A 155 1.35 -16.66 -21.15
N GLN A 156 2.08 -15.58 -20.85
CA GLN A 156 2.18 -14.36 -21.66
C GLN A 156 3.35 -14.37 -22.65
N ASN A 157 4.11 -15.46 -22.77
CA ASN A 157 5.34 -15.55 -23.57
C ASN A 157 6.41 -14.50 -23.16
N LYS A 158 6.54 -14.24 -21.86
CA LYS A 158 7.47 -13.26 -21.26
C LYS A 158 8.45 -13.89 -20.27
N ASP A 159 8.72 -15.17 -20.39
CA ASP A 159 9.63 -15.93 -19.52
C ASP A 159 11.04 -15.34 -19.47
N SER A 160 11.48 -14.65 -20.53
CA SER A 160 12.75 -13.93 -20.53
C SER A 160 12.84 -12.78 -19.50
N GLN A 161 11.70 -12.31 -18.98
CA GLN A 161 11.65 -11.26 -17.97
C GLN A 161 11.66 -11.80 -16.52
N LEU A 162 11.58 -13.12 -16.35
CA LEU A 162 11.44 -13.74 -15.02
C LEU A 162 12.59 -13.37 -14.08
N ASP A 163 13.83 -13.50 -14.56
CA ASP A 163 15.01 -13.20 -13.74
C ASP A 163 15.06 -11.75 -13.29
N TYR A 164 14.67 -10.81 -14.16
CA TYR A 164 14.56 -9.40 -13.83
C TYR A 164 13.52 -9.17 -12.75
N ILE A 165 12.31 -9.67 -12.95
CA ILE A 165 11.19 -9.51 -12.00
C ILE A 165 11.56 -10.10 -10.64
N LEU A 166 12.04 -11.35 -10.58
CA LEU A 166 12.36 -11.99 -9.31
C LEU A 166 13.53 -11.34 -8.56
N LYS A 167 14.45 -10.68 -9.25
CA LYS A 167 15.55 -9.91 -8.63
C LYS A 167 15.09 -8.55 -8.12
N THR A 168 14.09 -7.96 -8.74
CA THR A 168 13.58 -6.64 -8.38
C THR A 168 12.65 -6.70 -7.16
N ILE A 169 11.95 -7.82 -6.96
CA ILE A 169 11.00 -7.98 -5.86
C ILE A 169 11.73 -8.35 -4.57
N LYS A 170 11.53 -7.58 -3.52
CA LYS A 170 11.82 -7.96 -2.13
C LYS A 170 10.54 -8.42 -1.45
N PHE A 171 10.60 -9.53 -0.70
CA PHE A 171 9.50 -10.02 0.12
C PHE A 171 9.82 -9.83 1.59
N ILE A 172 8.95 -9.16 2.34
CA ILE A 172 9.10 -8.97 3.79
C ILE A 172 7.78 -9.35 4.47
N PRO A 173 7.75 -10.41 5.29
CA PRO A 173 6.61 -10.71 6.15
C PRO A 173 6.51 -9.69 7.29
N ILE A 174 5.28 -9.31 7.66
CA ILE A 174 5.03 -8.38 8.76
C ILE A 174 3.82 -8.81 9.62
N SER A 175 4.00 -8.69 10.94
CA SER A 175 2.89 -8.63 11.89
C SER A 175 2.60 -7.17 12.25
N GLY A 176 1.77 -6.51 11.45
CA GLY A 176 1.43 -5.10 11.65
C GLY A 176 0.76 -4.84 13.01
N LYS A 177 -0.04 -5.78 13.51
CA LYS A 177 -0.67 -5.67 14.83
C LYS A 177 0.37 -5.66 15.93
N MET A 178 1.32 -6.59 15.94
CA MET A 178 2.34 -6.67 16.97
C MET A 178 3.31 -5.49 16.89
N ALA A 179 3.68 -5.07 15.68
CA ALA A 179 4.48 -3.86 15.47
C ALA A 179 3.78 -2.61 16.03
N LEU A 180 2.48 -2.46 15.80
CA LEU A 180 1.69 -1.34 16.32
C LEU A 180 1.65 -1.34 17.85
N LEU A 181 1.48 -2.50 18.49
CA LEU A 181 1.51 -2.63 19.95
C LEU A 181 2.83 -2.12 20.53
N HIS A 182 3.98 -2.50 19.95
CA HIS A 182 5.28 -2.00 20.35
C HIS A 182 5.42 -0.47 20.21
N ARG A 183 4.85 0.11 19.14
CA ARG A 183 4.97 1.55 18.85
C ARG A 183 3.97 2.43 19.61
N THR A 184 2.95 1.85 20.25
CA THR A 184 1.88 2.59 20.93
C THR A 184 1.86 2.42 22.46
N GLY A 185 2.97 1.97 23.05
CA GLY A 185 3.11 1.79 24.51
C GLY A 185 2.38 0.56 25.06
N ARG A 186 2.01 -0.38 24.20
CA ARG A 186 1.36 -1.66 24.54
C ARG A 186 2.29 -2.85 24.27
N GLU A 187 3.60 -2.64 24.37
CA GLU A 187 4.62 -3.63 24.03
C GLU A 187 4.47 -4.94 24.82
N GLN A 188 4.03 -4.86 26.09
CA GLN A 188 3.86 -6.05 26.92
C GLN A 188 2.86 -7.05 26.30
N GLU A 189 1.80 -6.55 25.63
CA GLU A 189 0.84 -7.42 24.96
C GLU A 189 1.47 -8.17 23.77
N ALA A 190 2.39 -7.54 23.05
CA ALA A 190 3.12 -8.20 21.97
C ALA A 190 4.10 -9.23 22.50
N LEU A 191 4.83 -8.90 23.58
CA LEU A 191 5.76 -9.81 24.24
C LEU A 191 5.05 -11.03 24.84
N ASP A 192 3.89 -10.84 25.48
CA ASP A 192 3.05 -11.93 26.00
C ASP A 192 2.54 -12.86 24.89
N ALA A 193 2.37 -12.30 23.67
CA ALA A 193 2.05 -13.08 22.47
C ALA A 193 3.29 -13.74 21.82
N GLY A 194 4.49 -13.54 22.37
CA GLY A 194 5.74 -14.12 21.90
C GLY A 194 6.44 -13.35 20.79
N PHE A 195 6.13 -12.05 20.61
CA PHE A 195 6.70 -11.20 19.56
C PHE A 195 7.56 -10.08 20.16
N THR A 196 8.86 -10.10 19.90
CA THR A 196 9.71 -8.91 20.06
C THR A 196 9.49 -7.97 18.87
N ILE A 197 10.02 -6.75 18.93
CA ILE A 197 9.90 -5.81 17.80
C ILE A 197 10.60 -6.35 16.54
N GLU A 198 11.71 -7.07 16.70
CA GLU A 198 12.47 -7.72 15.64
C GLU A 198 11.64 -8.80 14.94
N ASP A 199 10.85 -9.56 15.70
CA ASP A 199 10.01 -10.65 15.16
C ASP A 199 8.83 -10.13 14.33
N THR A 200 8.50 -8.83 14.46
CA THR A 200 7.36 -8.25 13.74
C THR A 200 7.63 -7.99 12.26
N GLY A 201 8.89 -7.93 11.83
CA GLY A 201 9.29 -7.56 10.48
C GLY A 201 9.30 -6.05 10.20
N ILE A 202 8.84 -5.19 11.13
CA ILE A 202 8.76 -3.74 10.90
C ILE A 202 10.13 -3.11 10.72
N LEU A 203 11.13 -3.54 11.50
CA LEU A 203 12.49 -3.03 11.40
C LEU A 203 13.14 -3.40 10.06
N GLU A 204 12.81 -4.56 9.48
CA GLU A 204 13.30 -4.95 8.16
C GLU A 204 12.69 -4.03 7.06
N ILE A 205 11.41 -3.66 7.18
CA ILE A 205 10.78 -2.70 6.27
C ILE A 205 11.43 -1.32 6.39
N GLU A 206 11.58 -0.82 7.63
CA GLU A 206 12.20 0.49 7.88
C GLU A 206 13.64 0.55 7.32
N ASN A 207 14.44 -0.48 7.55
CA ASN A 207 15.78 -0.58 7.00
C ASN A 207 15.79 -0.63 5.48
N TYR A 208 14.91 -1.44 4.87
CA TYR A 208 14.81 -1.54 3.43
C TYR A 208 14.40 -0.20 2.79
N LEU A 209 13.45 0.51 3.39
CA LEU A 209 13.04 1.83 2.92
C LEU A 209 14.18 2.84 3.03
N ASN A 210 14.87 2.87 4.17
CA ASN A 210 16.02 3.76 4.37
C ASN A 210 17.13 3.51 3.36
N GLU A 211 17.52 2.24 3.15
CA GLU A 211 18.54 1.87 2.18
C GLU A 211 18.13 2.19 0.74
N THR A 212 16.84 2.01 0.44
CA THR A 212 16.30 2.20 -0.90
C THR A 212 16.16 3.67 -1.26
N LEU A 213 15.73 4.51 -0.31
CA LEU A 213 15.44 5.92 -0.53
C LEU A 213 16.65 6.82 -0.27
N PHE A 214 17.52 6.43 0.68
CA PHE A 214 18.64 7.28 1.12
C PHE A 214 20.03 6.65 0.89
N GLY A 215 20.10 5.40 0.41
CA GLY A 215 21.35 4.66 0.19
C GLY A 215 22.01 4.09 1.44
N SER A 216 22.83 3.05 1.26
CA SER A 216 23.44 2.30 2.37
C SER A 216 24.53 3.05 3.11
N ASN A 217 25.14 4.09 2.51
CA ASN A 217 26.30 4.80 3.03
C ASN A 217 26.06 6.29 3.27
N SER A 218 24.87 6.79 3.07
CA SER A 218 24.50 8.18 3.34
C SER A 218 23.18 8.24 4.09
N GLN A 219 22.96 9.32 4.79
CA GLN A 219 21.65 9.58 5.39
C GLN A 219 20.56 9.85 4.32
N LYS A 220 20.97 9.99 3.07
CA LYS A 220 20.10 10.27 1.92
C LYS A 220 20.57 9.46 0.74
N GLY A 221 19.69 8.64 0.16
CA GLY A 221 19.93 7.93 -1.08
C GLY A 221 19.91 8.88 -2.28
N GLU A 222 20.66 8.54 -3.31
CA GLU A 222 20.42 9.06 -4.65
C GLU A 222 19.28 8.24 -5.27
N LEU A 223 18.19 8.90 -5.62
CA LEU A 223 17.08 8.34 -6.39
C LEU A 223 17.39 8.46 -7.88
#